data_9216c0c54664a6f920a40994d59df3f5
#
_entry.id   9216c0c54664a6f920a40994d59df3f5
#
_cell.length_a   1.000
_cell.length_b   1.000
_cell.length_c   1.000
_cell.angle_alpha   90.00
_cell.angle_beta   90.00
_cell.angle_gamma   90.00
#
_symmetry.space_group_name_H-M   'P 1'
#
loop_
_entity.id
_entity.type
_entity.pdbx_description
1 polymer ?
#
loop_
_entity_poly.entity_id
_entity_poly.type
_entity_poly.pdbx_seq_one_letter_code
_entity_poly.pdbx_strand_id
1 'polypeptide(L)'
;MTALRQWFRLLFPRTHLERRKRAGFLFVVPALLFFAGVYLLPLAQSLMYSFHKINPGGTKEFVGLRLYEKVLTDSTFWTAVGNTLQLLLLSVPATVVLALAVALGLNQIVSVRWRNVWASMYFLPFATSLVAAALVWQWIYEPVYGVLNYALSFLGIPPQRWLQSLTQVLPSIAIVSVWVRIGFDTMIFLAALQSIPQDYYEAAKMDGANAWQRFRYITLPMLNPQIVMVCILELIFNFKTFDQVYATTQGGPGGASQTIIMLLYDTAFKFFRFGDASVMAVLVFVTLMAVTLLQWRYFRKPIKY
;
A
#
# COMPACT_ATOMS: atom_id res chain seq x y z
N MET A 1 35.89 -3.62 -23.82
CA MET A 1 36.03 -4.93 -24.49
C MET A 1 35.57 -6.14 -23.65
N THR A 2 35.40 -6.04 -22.36
CA THR A 2 35.01 -7.16 -21.46
C THR A 2 33.53 -7.55 -21.51
N ALA A 3 32.60 -6.62 -21.65
CA ALA A 3 31.16 -6.89 -21.67
C ALA A 3 30.71 -7.68 -22.93
N LEU A 4 31.19 -7.32 -24.12
CA LEU A 4 30.88 -8.02 -25.38
C LEU A 4 31.34 -9.49 -25.39
N ARG A 5 32.52 -9.79 -24.79
CA ARG A 5 32.98 -11.17 -24.63
C ARG A 5 32.14 -12.00 -23.67
N GLN A 6 31.54 -11.37 -22.64
CA GLN A 6 30.63 -12.06 -21.73
C GLN A 6 29.30 -12.41 -22.42
N TRP A 7 28.74 -11.51 -23.23
CA TRP A 7 27.55 -11.77 -24.02
C TRP A 7 27.72 -12.86 -25.05
N PHE A 8 28.90 -12.92 -25.72
CA PHE A 8 29.23 -13.98 -26.70
C PHE A 8 29.33 -15.37 -26.05
N ARG A 9 29.81 -15.44 -24.79
CA ARG A 9 29.87 -16.71 -24.02
C ARG A 9 28.47 -17.19 -23.56
N LEU A 10 27.53 -16.29 -23.38
CA LEU A 10 26.13 -16.65 -23.09
C LEU A 10 25.43 -17.22 -24.34
N LEU A 11 25.82 -16.79 -25.54
CA LEU A 11 25.24 -17.30 -26.80
C LEU A 11 25.81 -18.67 -27.21
N PHE A 12 27.10 -18.92 -26.93
CA PHE A 12 27.82 -20.18 -27.30
C PHE A 12 28.52 -20.80 -26.08
N PRO A 13 27.80 -21.46 -25.18
CA PRO A 13 28.36 -22.00 -23.96
C PRO A 13 29.26 -23.21 -24.26
N ARG A 14 30.52 -23.14 -23.84
CA ARG A 14 31.53 -24.23 -24.01
C ARG A 14 31.60 -25.15 -22.80
N THR A 15 31.16 -24.67 -21.61
CA THR A 15 31.21 -25.43 -20.36
C THR A 15 29.82 -25.73 -19.81
N HIS A 16 29.69 -26.77 -18.97
CA HIS A 16 28.43 -27.10 -18.28
C HIS A 16 27.90 -25.93 -17.44
N LEU A 17 28.78 -25.14 -16.82
CA LEU A 17 28.44 -23.98 -16.04
C LEU A 17 27.84 -22.86 -16.91
N GLU A 18 28.37 -22.63 -18.10
CA GLU A 18 27.87 -21.66 -19.06
C GLU A 18 26.51 -22.09 -19.62
N ARG A 19 26.31 -23.39 -19.87
CA ARG A 19 24.98 -23.94 -20.27
C ARG A 19 23.92 -23.71 -19.19
N ARG A 20 24.26 -23.95 -17.91
CA ARG A 20 23.34 -23.67 -16.79
C ARG A 20 23.00 -22.17 -16.67
N LYS A 21 24.00 -21.29 -16.80
CA LYS A 21 23.78 -19.83 -16.80
C LYS A 21 22.90 -19.38 -17.98
N ARG A 22 23.13 -19.94 -19.18
CA ARG A 22 22.31 -19.67 -20.37
C ARG A 22 20.86 -20.15 -20.16
N ALA A 23 20.68 -21.39 -19.68
CA ALA A 23 19.36 -21.91 -19.38
C ALA A 23 18.63 -21.01 -18.36
N GLY A 24 19.30 -20.64 -17.25
CA GLY A 24 18.73 -19.72 -16.26
C GLY A 24 18.35 -18.36 -16.86
N PHE A 25 19.20 -17.78 -17.71
CA PHE A 25 18.90 -16.53 -18.39
C PHE A 25 17.69 -16.67 -19.34
N LEU A 26 17.64 -17.73 -20.16
CA LEU A 26 16.52 -17.97 -21.07
C LEU A 26 15.18 -18.17 -20.35
N PHE A 27 15.20 -18.77 -19.14
CA PHE A 27 13.99 -18.90 -18.31
C PHE A 27 13.49 -17.54 -17.77
N VAL A 28 14.38 -16.58 -17.53
CA VAL A 28 14.00 -15.26 -16.99
C VAL A 28 13.62 -14.28 -18.10
N VAL A 29 14.15 -14.44 -19.33
CA VAL A 29 13.91 -13.54 -20.46
C VAL A 29 12.41 -13.30 -20.76
N PRO A 30 11.53 -14.31 -20.85
CA PRO A 30 10.10 -14.06 -21.11
C PRO A 30 9.46 -13.17 -20.06
N ALA A 31 9.79 -13.40 -18.77
CA ALA A 31 9.27 -12.55 -17.68
C ALA A 31 9.83 -11.12 -17.75
N LEU A 32 11.12 -10.95 -18.09
CA LEU A 32 11.73 -9.63 -18.29
C LEU A 32 11.12 -8.88 -19.48
N LEU A 33 10.88 -9.56 -20.59
CA LEU A 33 10.24 -8.95 -21.77
C LEU A 33 8.80 -8.53 -21.46
N PHE A 34 8.05 -9.36 -20.77
CA PHE A 34 6.71 -9.01 -20.31
C PHE A 34 6.76 -7.80 -19.36
N PHE A 35 7.64 -7.82 -18.37
CA PHE A 35 7.82 -6.70 -17.45
C PHE A 35 8.22 -5.41 -18.15
N ALA A 36 9.16 -5.50 -19.10
CA ALA A 36 9.58 -4.35 -19.89
C ALA A 36 8.46 -3.78 -20.75
N GLY A 37 7.68 -4.63 -21.42
CA GLY A 37 6.58 -4.20 -22.30
C GLY A 37 5.36 -3.67 -21.53
N VAL A 38 5.01 -4.29 -20.40
CA VAL A 38 3.78 -3.95 -19.65
C VAL A 38 4.00 -2.88 -18.60
N TYR A 39 5.20 -2.80 -18.00
CA TYR A 39 5.47 -1.84 -16.92
C TYR A 39 6.47 -0.75 -17.31
N LEU A 40 7.65 -1.11 -17.89
CA LEU A 40 8.67 -0.10 -18.17
C LEU A 40 8.30 0.77 -19.38
N LEU A 41 7.70 0.21 -20.42
CA LEU A 41 7.30 0.98 -21.59
C LEU A 41 6.22 2.03 -21.26
N PRO A 42 5.08 1.71 -20.58
CA PRO A 42 4.11 2.72 -20.17
C PRO A 42 4.68 3.75 -19.19
N LEU A 43 5.59 3.35 -18.31
CA LEU A 43 6.28 4.29 -17.42
C LEU A 43 7.13 5.30 -18.20
N ALA A 44 7.91 4.82 -19.19
CA ALA A 44 8.70 5.68 -20.06
C ALA A 44 7.81 6.60 -20.91
N GLN A 45 6.67 6.09 -21.42
CA GLN A 45 5.68 6.90 -22.13
C GLN A 45 5.05 7.96 -21.23
N SER A 46 4.69 7.62 -20.00
CA SER A 46 4.16 8.58 -19.03
C SER A 46 5.19 9.67 -18.72
N LEU A 47 6.47 9.30 -18.55
CA LEU A 47 7.55 10.27 -18.37
C LEU A 47 7.69 11.20 -19.62
N MET A 48 7.61 10.66 -20.82
CA MET A 48 7.65 11.45 -22.05
C MET A 48 6.43 12.38 -22.14
N TYR A 49 5.23 11.89 -21.84
CA TYR A 49 3.99 12.68 -21.90
C TYR A 49 3.95 13.80 -20.87
N SER A 50 4.64 13.69 -19.75
CA SER A 50 4.73 14.77 -18.76
C SER A 50 5.39 16.04 -19.26
N PHE A 51 6.13 15.98 -20.39
CA PHE A 51 6.74 17.13 -21.07
C PHE A 51 5.95 17.59 -22.31
N HIS A 52 4.82 16.93 -22.64
CA HIS A 52 4.05 17.21 -23.83
C HIS A 52 2.60 17.55 -23.50
N LYS A 53 2.10 18.62 -24.08
CA LYS A 53 0.67 18.89 -24.13
C LYS A 53 0.05 17.97 -25.18
N ILE A 54 -0.90 17.15 -24.78
CA ILE A 54 -1.60 16.21 -25.65
C ILE A 54 -3.00 16.76 -25.86
N ASN A 55 -3.31 17.11 -27.12
CA ASN A 55 -4.63 17.60 -27.51
C ASN A 55 -5.57 16.41 -27.80
N PRO A 56 -6.90 16.60 -27.67
CA PRO A 56 -7.88 15.53 -27.96
C PRO A 56 -7.75 14.90 -29.35
N GLY A 57 -7.21 15.64 -30.34
CA GLY A 57 -6.90 15.14 -31.68
C GLY A 57 -5.61 14.30 -31.79
N GLY A 58 -4.98 13.96 -30.67
CA GLY A 58 -3.76 13.13 -30.62
C GLY A 58 -2.45 13.85 -30.95
N THR A 59 -2.50 15.14 -31.27
CA THR A 59 -1.29 15.94 -31.53
C THR A 59 -0.53 16.19 -30.22
N LYS A 60 0.81 16.04 -30.27
CA LYS A 60 1.71 16.21 -29.13
C LYS A 60 2.58 17.43 -29.37
N GLU A 61 2.53 18.39 -28.47
CA GLU A 61 3.33 19.60 -28.47
C GLU A 61 4.31 19.55 -27.29
N PHE A 62 5.59 19.67 -27.57
CA PHE A 62 6.59 19.72 -26.49
C PHE A 62 6.52 21.07 -25.78
N VAL A 63 6.22 21.06 -24.48
CA VAL A 63 6.05 22.27 -23.65
C VAL A 63 7.04 22.33 -22.47
N GLY A 64 7.98 21.40 -22.42
CA GLY A 64 8.99 21.35 -21.37
C GLY A 64 8.36 21.20 -19.97
N LEU A 65 8.80 22.01 -19.03
CA LEU A 65 8.36 21.96 -17.61
C LEU A 65 7.09 22.75 -17.31
N ARG A 66 6.44 23.37 -18.31
CA ARG A 66 5.23 24.20 -18.10
C ARG A 66 4.08 23.43 -17.44
N LEU A 67 3.93 22.13 -17.76
CA LEU A 67 2.90 21.30 -17.11
C LEU A 67 3.20 21.01 -15.64
N TYR A 68 4.48 20.89 -15.28
CA TYR A 68 4.90 20.74 -13.88
C TYR A 68 4.57 22.01 -13.08
N GLU A 69 4.90 23.18 -13.60
CA GLU A 69 4.55 24.46 -12.98
C GLU A 69 3.05 24.56 -12.77
N LYS A 70 2.25 24.26 -13.82
CA LYS A 70 0.79 24.28 -13.76
C LYS A 70 0.22 23.35 -12.69
N VAL A 71 0.68 22.09 -12.61
CA VAL A 71 0.20 21.12 -11.64
C VAL A 71 0.63 21.50 -10.22
N LEU A 72 1.87 21.95 -10.03
CA LEU A 72 2.39 22.32 -8.71
C LEU A 72 1.81 23.64 -8.16
N THR A 73 1.24 24.49 -9.02
CA THR A 73 0.54 25.72 -8.60
C THR A 73 -0.98 25.50 -8.43
N ASP A 74 -1.51 24.33 -8.82
CA ASP A 74 -2.92 24.02 -8.70
C ASP A 74 -3.29 23.66 -7.23
N SER A 75 -4.21 24.41 -6.65
CA SER A 75 -4.72 24.17 -5.28
C SER A 75 -5.42 22.82 -5.14
N THR A 76 -6.08 22.34 -6.21
CA THR A 76 -6.74 21.03 -6.24
C THR A 76 -5.73 19.89 -6.08
N PHE A 77 -4.55 20.03 -6.70
CA PHE A 77 -3.46 19.07 -6.54
C PHE A 77 -3.02 18.97 -5.07
N TRP A 78 -2.78 20.09 -4.42
CA TRP A 78 -2.35 20.09 -3.01
C TRP A 78 -3.44 19.63 -2.05
N THR A 79 -4.69 19.90 -2.34
CA THR A 79 -5.82 19.33 -1.59
C THR A 79 -5.83 17.81 -1.69
N ALA A 80 -5.66 17.26 -2.90
CA ALA A 80 -5.60 15.82 -3.11
C ALA A 80 -4.37 15.16 -2.44
N VAL A 81 -3.22 15.85 -2.45
CA VAL A 81 -2.02 15.44 -1.68
C VAL A 81 -2.33 15.43 -0.18
N GLY A 82 -2.93 16.49 0.35
CA GLY A 82 -3.32 16.60 1.75
C GLY A 82 -4.27 15.48 2.18
N ASN A 83 -5.32 15.22 1.39
CA ASN A 83 -6.26 14.12 1.62
C ASN A 83 -5.56 12.75 1.62
N THR A 84 -4.63 12.52 0.69
CA THR A 84 -3.86 11.27 0.62
C THR A 84 -2.98 11.13 1.86
N LEU A 85 -2.28 12.18 2.28
CA LEU A 85 -1.46 12.16 3.49
C LEU A 85 -2.29 11.94 4.76
N GLN A 86 -3.46 12.58 4.86
CA GLN A 86 -4.38 12.36 5.98
C GLN A 86 -4.87 10.92 6.02
N LEU A 87 -5.24 10.34 4.87
CA LEU A 87 -5.62 8.94 4.78
C LEU A 87 -4.48 8.00 5.23
N LEU A 88 -3.25 8.27 4.80
CA LEU A 88 -2.06 7.52 5.24
C LEU A 88 -1.86 7.59 6.76
N LEU A 89 -1.95 8.79 7.33
CA LEU A 89 -1.75 9.00 8.77
C LEU A 89 -2.82 8.32 9.61
N LEU A 90 -4.04 8.20 9.09
CA LEU A 90 -5.14 7.50 9.77
C LEU A 90 -5.03 5.99 9.60
N SER A 91 -4.77 5.50 8.39
CA SER A 91 -4.83 4.07 8.06
C SER A 91 -3.58 3.31 8.49
N VAL A 92 -2.38 3.80 8.14
CA VAL A 92 -1.14 3.02 8.30
C VAL A 92 -0.83 2.72 9.77
N PRO A 93 -0.78 3.69 10.69
CA PRO A 93 -0.54 3.39 12.11
C PRO A 93 -1.62 2.51 12.72
N ALA A 94 -2.89 2.76 12.36
CA ALA A 94 -4.00 1.96 12.87
C ALA A 94 -3.90 0.50 12.42
N THR A 95 -3.63 0.25 11.13
CA THR A 95 -3.47 -1.11 10.60
C THR A 95 -2.31 -1.83 11.27
N VAL A 96 -1.13 -1.20 11.36
CA VAL A 96 0.07 -1.80 11.97
C VAL A 96 -0.17 -2.16 13.43
N VAL A 97 -0.74 -1.24 14.21
CA VAL A 97 -0.99 -1.46 15.64
C VAL A 97 -2.05 -2.54 15.85
N LEU A 98 -3.16 -2.47 15.14
CA LEU A 98 -4.25 -3.45 15.26
C LEU A 98 -3.83 -4.84 14.77
N ALA A 99 -3.13 -4.92 13.64
CA ALA A 99 -2.64 -6.19 13.11
C ALA A 99 -1.64 -6.85 14.05
N LEU A 100 -0.73 -6.06 14.65
CA LEU A 100 0.20 -6.58 15.66
C LEU A 100 -0.55 -7.04 16.91
N ALA A 101 -1.54 -6.28 17.40
CA ALA A 101 -2.34 -6.66 18.56
C ALA A 101 -3.11 -7.96 18.31
N VAL A 102 -3.74 -8.11 17.13
CA VAL A 102 -4.43 -9.35 16.72
C VAL A 102 -3.44 -10.52 16.63
N ALA A 103 -2.27 -10.31 16.01
CA ALA A 103 -1.24 -11.35 15.89
C ALA A 103 -0.73 -11.82 17.25
N LEU A 104 -0.51 -10.90 18.21
CA LEU A 104 -0.14 -11.23 19.58
C LEU A 104 -1.23 -12.04 20.28
N GLY A 105 -2.50 -11.66 20.11
CA GLY A 105 -3.63 -12.42 20.64
C GLY A 105 -3.72 -13.83 20.04
N LEU A 106 -3.62 -13.95 18.73
CA LEU A 106 -3.64 -15.25 18.02
C LEU A 106 -2.46 -16.14 18.42
N ASN A 107 -1.29 -15.56 18.66
CA ASN A 107 -0.09 -16.31 19.07
C ASN A 107 -0.24 -16.96 20.45
N GLN A 108 -1.14 -16.46 21.30
CA GLN A 108 -1.42 -17.06 22.61
C GLN A 108 -2.35 -18.27 22.54
N ILE A 109 -3.03 -18.49 21.40
CA ILE A 109 -3.93 -19.63 21.22
C ILE A 109 -3.10 -20.90 21.06
N VAL A 110 -3.16 -21.79 22.05
CA VAL A 110 -2.42 -23.06 22.10
C VAL A 110 -2.86 -24.00 20.97
N SER A 111 -4.15 -24.09 20.73
CA SER A 111 -4.71 -24.97 19.68
C SER A 111 -4.44 -24.40 18.28
N VAL A 112 -3.57 -25.07 17.52
CA VAL A 112 -3.23 -24.72 16.12
C VAL A 112 -4.49 -24.61 15.27
N ARG A 113 -5.47 -25.53 15.46
CA ARG A 113 -6.72 -25.53 14.70
C ARG A 113 -7.51 -24.23 14.92
N TRP A 114 -7.75 -23.84 16.16
CA TRP A 114 -8.50 -22.63 16.48
C TRP A 114 -7.75 -21.36 16.08
N ARG A 115 -6.43 -21.33 16.27
CA ARG A 115 -5.60 -20.22 15.78
C ARG A 115 -5.74 -20.02 14.29
N ASN A 116 -5.68 -21.11 13.50
CA ASN A 116 -5.82 -21.04 12.04
C ASN A 116 -7.24 -20.60 11.61
N VAL A 117 -8.28 -21.05 12.30
CA VAL A 117 -9.66 -20.62 12.04
C VAL A 117 -9.78 -19.11 12.23
N TRP A 118 -9.37 -18.59 13.37
CA TRP A 118 -9.42 -17.16 13.63
C TRP A 118 -8.54 -16.36 12.66
N ALA A 119 -7.33 -16.81 12.38
CA ALA A 119 -6.45 -16.19 11.41
C ALA A 119 -7.09 -16.11 10.03
N SER A 120 -7.74 -17.18 9.58
CA SER A 120 -8.48 -17.20 8.30
C SER A 120 -9.67 -16.23 8.29
N MET A 121 -10.40 -16.09 9.40
CA MET A 121 -11.50 -15.13 9.53
C MET A 121 -11.02 -13.69 9.39
N TYR A 122 -9.90 -13.33 10.02
CA TYR A 122 -9.30 -12.01 9.86
C TYR A 122 -8.74 -11.77 8.44
N PHE A 123 -8.28 -12.84 7.77
CA PHE A 123 -7.74 -12.74 6.41
C PHE A 123 -8.84 -12.61 5.34
N LEU A 124 -10.06 -13.05 5.61
CA LEU A 124 -11.15 -13.08 4.64
C LEU A 124 -11.45 -11.74 3.95
N PRO A 125 -11.47 -10.59 4.67
CA PRO A 125 -11.66 -9.29 4.04
C PRO A 125 -10.62 -8.96 2.97
N PHE A 126 -9.36 -9.32 3.19
CA PHE A 126 -8.29 -9.10 2.21
C PHE A 126 -8.51 -9.89 0.90
N ALA A 127 -9.10 -11.08 0.97
CA ALA A 127 -9.39 -11.90 -0.20
C ALA A 127 -10.61 -11.42 -1.01
N THR A 128 -11.38 -10.45 -0.50
CA THR A 128 -12.55 -9.91 -1.21
C THR A 128 -12.16 -8.84 -2.22
N SER A 129 -13.01 -8.63 -3.24
CA SER A 129 -12.85 -7.49 -4.15
C SER A 129 -13.00 -6.18 -3.37
N LEU A 130 -12.02 -5.27 -3.52
CA LEU A 130 -12.03 -3.98 -2.83
C LEU A 130 -13.24 -3.12 -3.22
N VAL A 131 -13.68 -3.18 -4.47
CA VAL A 131 -14.88 -2.50 -4.96
C VAL A 131 -16.14 -3.07 -4.32
N ALA A 132 -16.27 -4.40 -4.25
CA ALA A 132 -17.41 -5.04 -3.58
C ALA A 132 -17.44 -4.70 -2.08
N ALA A 133 -16.31 -4.75 -1.40
CA ALA A 133 -16.19 -4.33 -0.02
C ALA A 133 -16.61 -2.85 0.18
N ALA A 134 -16.16 -1.97 -0.71
CA ALA A 134 -16.51 -0.55 -0.66
C ALA A 134 -18.03 -0.31 -0.80
N LEU A 135 -18.71 -1.02 -1.69
CA LEU A 135 -20.17 -0.94 -1.85
C LEU A 135 -20.94 -1.46 -0.61
N VAL A 136 -20.45 -2.55 0.01
CA VAL A 136 -21.04 -3.05 1.27
C VAL A 136 -20.87 -2.01 2.38
N TRP A 137 -19.68 -1.42 2.50
CA TRP A 137 -19.43 -0.37 3.49
C TRP A 137 -20.23 0.90 3.21
N GLN A 138 -20.56 1.24 1.96
CA GLN A 138 -21.45 2.34 1.62
C GLN A 138 -22.85 2.15 2.22
N TRP A 139 -23.37 0.91 2.22
CA TRP A 139 -24.63 0.60 2.89
C TRP A 139 -24.52 0.62 4.42
N ILE A 140 -23.40 0.14 4.96
CA ILE A 140 -23.14 0.19 6.40
C ILE A 140 -23.10 1.64 6.91
N TYR A 141 -22.53 2.55 6.11
CA TYR A 141 -22.40 3.98 6.40
C TYR A 141 -23.62 4.82 6.01
N GLU A 142 -24.68 4.21 5.49
CA GLU A 142 -25.84 4.98 5.08
C GLU A 142 -26.46 5.72 6.28
N PRO A 143 -26.70 7.06 6.19
CA PRO A 143 -27.12 7.85 7.34
C PRO A 143 -28.48 7.47 7.94
N VAL A 144 -29.45 7.04 7.12
CA VAL A 144 -30.84 6.80 7.55
C VAL A 144 -31.04 5.36 8.02
N TYR A 145 -30.62 4.37 7.24
CA TYR A 145 -30.86 2.92 7.49
C TYR A 145 -29.58 2.11 7.69
N GLY A 146 -28.42 2.76 7.73
CA GLY A 146 -27.14 2.07 7.87
C GLY A 146 -26.97 1.42 9.24
N VAL A 147 -26.42 0.18 9.20
CA VAL A 147 -26.22 -0.64 10.41
C VAL A 147 -25.40 0.06 11.47
N LEU A 148 -24.42 0.88 11.06
CA LEU A 148 -23.54 1.58 12.01
C LEU A 148 -24.30 2.64 12.80
N ASN A 149 -25.14 3.45 12.15
CA ASN A 149 -25.97 4.44 12.84
C ASN A 149 -27.04 3.77 13.71
N TYR A 150 -27.59 2.62 13.27
CA TYR A 150 -28.48 1.82 14.10
C TYR A 150 -27.77 1.36 15.37
N ALA A 151 -26.55 0.82 15.26
CA ALA A 151 -25.76 0.43 16.44
C ALA A 151 -25.42 1.62 17.36
N LEU A 152 -25.08 2.78 16.80
CA LEU A 152 -24.78 3.99 17.57
C LEU A 152 -26.01 4.55 18.29
N SER A 153 -27.23 4.34 17.77
CA SER A 153 -28.47 4.80 18.41
C SER A 153 -28.69 4.14 19.78
N PHE A 154 -28.25 2.90 20.01
CA PHE A 154 -28.28 2.27 21.33
C PHE A 154 -27.40 2.94 22.36
N LEU A 155 -26.38 3.68 21.92
CA LEU A 155 -25.50 4.48 22.77
C LEU A 155 -25.95 5.94 22.91
N GLY A 156 -27.13 6.30 22.35
CA GLY A 156 -27.63 7.66 22.34
C GLY A 156 -26.87 8.62 21.44
N ILE A 157 -26.02 8.10 20.53
CA ILE A 157 -25.25 8.93 19.59
C ILE A 157 -26.14 9.27 18.38
N PRO A 158 -26.24 10.58 18.01
CA PRO A 158 -27.05 10.99 16.86
C PRO A 158 -26.51 10.42 15.55
N PRO A 159 -27.37 10.25 14.51
CA PRO A 159 -26.95 9.73 13.21
C PRO A 159 -25.81 10.53 12.62
N GLN A 160 -24.74 9.82 12.23
CA GLN A 160 -23.57 10.40 11.59
C GLN A 160 -23.71 10.36 10.07
N ARG A 161 -23.14 11.36 9.37
CA ARG A 161 -23.22 11.46 7.90
C ARG A 161 -22.13 10.69 7.16
N TRP A 162 -21.12 10.19 7.88
CA TRP A 162 -20.03 9.35 7.38
C TRP A 162 -19.44 9.82 6.04
N LEU A 163 -19.76 9.13 4.95
CA LEU A 163 -19.28 9.42 3.58
C LEU A 163 -19.83 10.73 2.99
N GLN A 164 -20.91 11.28 3.56
CA GLN A 164 -21.53 12.52 3.11
C GLN A 164 -21.04 13.75 3.89
N SER A 165 -20.13 13.58 4.85
CA SER A 165 -19.56 14.65 5.67
C SER A 165 -18.16 15.02 5.19
N LEU A 166 -17.89 16.34 5.09
CA LEU A 166 -16.55 16.85 4.73
C LEU A 166 -15.45 16.41 5.70
N THR A 167 -15.78 16.21 6.98
CA THR A 167 -14.82 15.86 8.03
C THR A 167 -14.76 14.37 8.33
N GLN A 168 -15.84 13.62 8.06
CA GLN A 168 -15.91 12.20 8.41
C GLN A 168 -15.54 11.27 7.23
N VAL A 169 -15.56 11.77 6.00
CA VAL A 169 -15.36 10.94 4.81
C VAL A 169 -14.01 10.24 4.78
N LEU A 170 -12.90 10.94 5.05
CA LEU A 170 -11.57 10.33 5.09
C LEU A 170 -11.39 9.33 6.25
N PRO A 171 -11.79 9.65 7.51
CA PRO A 171 -11.85 8.65 8.57
C PRO A 171 -12.67 7.41 8.23
N SER A 172 -13.83 7.57 7.58
CA SER A 172 -14.67 6.45 7.15
C SER A 172 -13.97 5.57 6.12
N ILE A 173 -13.31 6.16 5.13
CA ILE A 173 -12.50 5.42 4.14
C ILE A 173 -11.30 4.75 4.81
N ALA A 174 -10.66 5.39 5.79
CA ALA A 174 -9.56 4.81 6.56
C ALA A 174 -9.98 3.55 7.31
N ILE A 175 -11.16 3.54 7.92
CA ILE A 175 -11.72 2.35 8.59
C ILE A 175 -11.87 1.19 7.60
N VAL A 176 -12.36 1.44 6.39
CA VAL A 176 -12.47 0.41 5.34
C VAL A 176 -11.10 -0.12 4.96
N SER A 177 -10.12 0.78 4.76
CA SER A 177 -8.72 0.39 4.46
C SER A 177 -8.15 -0.52 5.55
N VAL A 178 -8.29 -0.13 6.83
CA VAL A 178 -7.81 -0.92 7.98
C VAL A 178 -8.50 -2.28 8.01
N TRP A 179 -9.82 -2.34 7.86
CA TRP A 179 -10.58 -3.57 7.88
C TRP A 179 -10.15 -4.57 6.79
N VAL A 180 -9.89 -4.08 5.58
CA VAL A 180 -9.41 -4.93 4.48
C VAL A 180 -8.00 -5.45 4.76
N ARG A 181 -7.14 -4.62 5.34
CA ARG A 181 -5.69 -4.90 5.42
C ARG A 181 -5.25 -5.61 6.69
N ILE A 182 -5.99 -5.43 7.78
CA ILE A 182 -5.61 -5.95 9.11
C ILE A 182 -5.29 -7.45 9.10
N GLY A 183 -6.04 -8.25 8.36
CA GLY A 183 -5.84 -9.70 8.32
C GLY A 183 -4.54 -10.11 7.61
N PHE A 184 -4.22 -9.49 6.48
CA PHE A 184 -2.97 -9.75 5.75
C PHE A 184 -1.75 -9.43 6.60
N ASP A 185 -1.73 -8.27 7.25
CA ASP A 185 -0.61 -7.84 8.08
C ASP A 185 -0.52 -8.67 9.37
N THR A 186 -1.67 -9.09 9.92
CA THR A 186 -1.73 -10.04 11.04
C THR A 186 -1.00 -11.34 10.70
N MET A 187 -1.17 -11.87 9.48
CA MET A 187 -0.48 -13.10 9.07
C MET A 187 1.03 -12.90 8.99
N ILE A 188 1.50 -11.76 8.50
CA ILE A 188 2.94 -11.44 8.48
C ILE A 188 3.50 -11.39 9.91
N PHE A 189 2.82 -10.68 10.81
CA PHE A 189 3.25 -10.59 12.21
C PHE A 189 3.16 -11.92 12.94
N LEU A 190 2.12 -12.71 12.71
CA LEU A 190 1.96 -14.02 13.34
C LEU A 190 3.07 -14.99 12.91
N ALA A 191 3.41 -15.03 11.62
CA ALA A 191 4.52 -15.85 11.12
C ALA A 191 5.86 -15.42 11.74
N ALA A 192 6.08 -14.11 11.85
CA ALA A 192 7.28 -13.57 12.48
C ALA A 192 7.35 -13.88 13.98
N LEU A 193 6.24 -13.75 14.72
CA LEU A 193 6.18 -14.11 16.15
C LEU A 193 6.51 -15.57 16.38
N GLN A 194 6.03 -16.46 15.49
CA GLN A 194 6.31 -17.90 15.60
C GLN A 194 7.76 -18.28 15.24
N SER A 195 8.49 -17.41 14.56
CA SER A 195 9.90 -17.62 14.27
C SER A 195 10.85 -17.21 15.39
N ILE A 196 10.37 -16.53 16.42
CA ILE A 196 11.19 -16.13 17.57
C ILE A 196 11.43 -17.37 18.46
N PRO A 197 12.70 -17.76 18.72
CA PRO A 197 13.01 -18.88 19.59
C PRO A 197 12.45 -18.69 21.01
N GLN A 198 11.85 -19.76 21.56
CA GLN A 198 11.25 -19.72 22.90
C GLN A 198 12.29 -19.50 24.00
N ASP A 199 13.53 -19.95 23.79
CA ASP A 199 14.63 -19.82 24.72
C ASP A 199 14.84 -18.37 25.20
N TYR A 200 14.63 -17.37 24.32
CA TYR A 200 14.71 -15.95 24.73
C TYR A 200 13.67 -15.57 25.77
N TYR A 201 12.46 -16.10 25.61
CA TYR A 201 11.37 -15.83 26.55
C TYR A 201 11.53 -16.59 27.86
N GLU A 202 12.09 -17.81 27.81
CA GLU A 202 12.38 -18.62 29.00
C GLU A 202 13.51 -18.00 29.83
N ALA A 203 14.62 -17.64 29.19
CA ALA A 203 15.71 -16.94 29.87
C ALA A 203 15.23 -15.64 30.53
N ALA A 204 14.47 -14.81 29.84
CA ALA A 204 13.94 -13.59 30.40
C ALA A 204 12.94 -13.82 31.55
N LYS A 205 12.20 -14.95 31.55
CA LYS A 205 11.35 -15.32 32.68
C LYS A 205 12.20 -15.71 33.92
N MET A 206 13.29 -16.43 33.73
CA MET A 206 14.22 -16.78 34.80
C MET A 206 14.88 -15.54 35.44
N ASP A 207 15.13 -14.50 34.59
CA ASP A 207 15.61 -13.19 35.03
C ASP A 207 14.53 -12.31 35.69
N GLY A 208 13.29 -12.81 35.83
CA GLY A 208 12.18 -12.10 36.46
C GLY A 208 11.47 -11.07 35.57
N ALA A 209 11.70 -11.09 34.25
CA ALA A 209 11.07 -10.15 33.32
C ALA A 209 9.55 -10.39 33.22
N ASN A 210 8.76 -9.34 33.43
CA ASN A 210 7.31 -9.36 33.24
C ASN A 210 6.91 -9.38 31.78
N ALA A 211 5.60 -9.54 31.49
CA ALA A 211 5.07 -9.64 30.10
C ALA A 211 5.38 -8.38 29.26
N TRP A 212 5.27 -7.18 29.84
CA TRP A 212 5.57 -5.93 29.15
C TRP A 212 7.06 -5.79 28.83
N GLN A 213 7.94 -6.19 29.76
CA GLN A 213 9.39 -6.19 29.52
C GLN A 213 9.78 -7.14 28.40
N ARG A 214 9.23 -8.36 28.38
CA ARG A 214 9.45 -9.32 27.29
C ARG A 214 8.94 -8.79 25.96
N PHE A 215 7.77 -8.18 25.92
CA PHE A 215 7.25 -7.53 24.71
C PHE A 215 8.17 -6.40 24.23
N ARG A 216 8.56 -5.48 25.14
CA ARG A 216 9.31 -4.27 24.78
C ARG A 216 10.76 -4.55 24.40
N TYR A 217 11.40 -5.53 25.06
CA TYR A 217 12.85 -5.78 24.92
C TYR A 217 13.19 -7.03 24.08
N ILE A 218 12.26 -7.94 23.85
CA ILE A 218 12.47 -9.13 23.01
C ILE A 218 11.57 -9.08 21.79
N THR A 219 10.25 -9.11 21.97
CA THR A 219 9.29 -9.25 20.86
C THR A 219 9.40 -8.10 19.88
N LEU A 220 9.27 -6.87 20.36
CA LEU A 220 9.23 -5.67 19.49
C LEU A 220 10.54 -5.45 18.70
N PRO A 221 11.75 -5.58 19.32
CA PRO A 221 12.99 -5.49 18.59
C PRO A 221 13.17 -6.61 17.54
N MET A 222 12.79 -7.84 17.87
CA MET A 222 12.90 -8.96 16.92
C MET A 222 11.90 -8.87 15.78
N LEU A 223 10.75 -8.23 15.97
CA LEU A 223 9.76 -7.95 14.92
C LEU A 223 10.11 -6.72 14.08
N ASN A 224 11.14 -5.95 14.41
CA ASN A 224 11.44 -4.70 13.72
C ASN A 224 11.53 -4.84 12.17
N PRO A 225 12.18 -5.87 11.59
CA PRO A 225 12.20 -6.03 10.13
C PRO A 225 10.82 -6.20 9.52
N GLN A 226 9.92 -6.93 10.19
CA GLN A 226 8.56 -7.16 9.73
C GLN A 226 7.69 -5.92 9.90
N ILE A 227 7.87 -5.17 10.99
CA ILE A 227 7.17 -3.89 11.19
C ILE A 227 7.53 -2.94 10.06
N VAL A 228 8.82 -2.82 9.72
CA VAL A 228 9.27 -2.00 8.59
C VAL A 228 8.67 -2.46 7.28
N MET A 229 8.69 -3.78 7.01
CA MET A 229 8.09 -4.35 5.80
C MET A 229 6.60 -4.02 5.72
N VAL A 230 5.84 -4.24 6.78
CA VAL A 230 4.40 -3.93 6.83
C VAL A 230 4.17 -2.42 6.63
N CYS A 231 4.94 -1.56 7.30
CA CYS A 231 4.83 -0.12 7.10
C CYS A 231 5.05 0.30 5.63
N ILE A 232 6.03 -0.31 4.93
CA ILE A 232 6.30 -0.04 3.51
C ILE A 232 5.11 -0.50 2.66
N LEU A 233 4.60 -1.72 2.89
CA LEU A 233 3.47 -2.28 2.14
C LEU A 233 2.20 -1.44 2.34
N GLU A 234 1.90 -1.07 3.57
CA GLU A 234 0.74 -0.24 3.91
C GLU A 234 0.83 1.17 3.34
N LEU A 235 2.03 1.76 3.34
CA LEU A 235 2.24 3.08 2.76
C LEU A 235 2.00 3.04 1.24
N ILE A 236 2.54 2.04 0.53
CA ILE A 236 2.32 1.87 -0.91
C ILE A 236 0.84 1.61 -1.21
N PHE A 237 0.18 0.76 -0.42
CA PHE A 237 -1.22 0.41 -0.61
C PHE A 237 -2.13 1.64 -0.43
N ASN A 238 -2.02 2.33 0.70
CA ASN A 238 -2.88 3.48 1.01
C ASN A 238 -2.56 4.70 0.13
N PHE A 239 -1.30 4.91 -0.28
CA PHE A 239 -0.96 5.99 -1.20
C PHE A 239 -1.63 5.81 -2.58
N LYS A 240 -1.82 4.56 -3.00
CA LYS A 240 -2.46 4.19 -4.27
C LYS A 240 -3.97 4.01 -4.13
N THR A 241 -4.58 4.45 -3.04
CA THR A 241 -6.02 4.30 -2.81
C THR A 241 -6.82 5.00 -3.90
N PHE A 242 -7.55 4.21 -4.67
CA PHE A 242 -8.43 4.63 -5.76
C PHE A 242 -9.78 3.89 -5.69
N ASP A 243 -9.76 2.54 -5.73
CA ASP A 243 -10.96 1.71 -5.92
C ASP A 243 -12.07 2.01 -4.91
N GLN A 244 -11.71 2.11 -3.63
CA GLN A 244 -12.68 2.39 -2.56
C GLN A 244 -13.21 3.83 -2.62
N VAL A 245 -12.38 4.82 -2.97
CA VAL A 245 -12.81 6.21 -3.14
C VAL A 245 -13.72 6.33 -4.36
N TYR A 246 -13.33 5.71 -5.47
CA TYR A 246 -14.09 5.70 -6.71
C TYR A 246 -15.47 5.04 -6.52
N ALA A 247 -15.50 3.87 -5.86
CA ALA A 247 -16.74 3.11 -5.65
C ALA A 247 -17.70 3.76 -4.65
N THR A 248 -17.20 4.51 -3.65
CA THR A 248 -18.04 5.08 -2.58
C THR A 248 -18.40 6.53 -2.81
N THR A 249 -17.43 7.42 -2.98
CA THR A 249 -17.61 8.87 -2.91
C THR A 249 -17.27 9.60 -4.20
N GLN A 250 -16.54 8.96 -5.11
CA GLN A 250 -15.98 9.58 -6.33
C GLN A 250 -15.22 10.90 -6.05
N GLY A 251 -14.55 10.96 -4.90
CA GLY A 251 -13.82 12.15 -4.46
C GLY A 251 -14.64 13.16 -3.65
N GLY A 252 -15.96 12.96 -3.51
CA GLY A 252 -16.88 13.83 -2.78
C GLY A 252 -16.87 13.60 -1.26
N PRO A 253 -17.65 14.40 -0.51
CA PRO A 253 -18.31 15.65 -0.93
C PRO A 253 -17.29 16.78 -1.14
N GLY A 254 -17.52 17.62 -2.15
CA GLY A 254 -16.73 18.83 -2.38
C GLY A 254 -15.22 18.64 -2.52
N GLY A 255 -14.73 17.47 -2.95
CA GLY A 255 -13.31 17.15 -3.05
C GLY A 255 -12.69 16.64 -1.74
N ALA A 256 -13.44 16.49 -0.64
CA ALA A 256 -12.91 16.14 0.67
C ALA A 256 -12.34 14.70 0.75
N SER A 257 -12.67 13.81 -0.17
CA SER A 257 -12.11 12.48 -0.28
C SER A 257 -11.30 12.27 -1.57
N GLN A 258 -11.07 13.34 -2.34
CA GLN A 258 -10.30 13.23 -3.58
C GLN A 258 -8.82 12.96 -3.27
N THR A 259 -8.40 11.72 -3.47
CA THR A 259 -6.99 11.31 -3.35
C THR A 259 -6.21 11.71 -4.61
N ILE A 260 -4.87 11.68 -4.53
CA ILE A 260 -4.01 12.01 -5.67
C ILE A 260 -4.24 11.06 -6.87
N ILE A 261 -4.52 9.78 -6.63
CA ILE A 261 -4.82 8.82 -7.70
C ILE A 261 -6.21 9.06 -8.29
N MET A 262 -7.19 9.45 -7.46
CA MET A 262 -8.51 9.84 -7.94
C MET A 262 -8.44 11.09 -8.82
N LEU A 263 -7.69 12.12 -8.40
CA LEU A 263 -7.46 13.32 -9.19
C LEU A 263 -6.74 13.02 -10.51
N LEU A 264 -5.71 12.16 -10.48
CA LEU A 264 -5.00 11.70 -11.67
C LEU A 264 -5.97 11.02 -12.66
N TYR A 265 -6.81 10.12 -12.16
CA TYR A 265 -7.81 9.43 -12.96
C TYR A 265 -8.80 10.40 -13.61
N ASP A 266 -9.37 11.33 -12.83
CA ASP A 266 -10.28 12.34 -13.36
C ASP A 266 -9.61 13.22 -14.41
N THR A 267 -8.36 13.64 -14.17
CA THR A 267 -7.58 14.47 -15.09
C THR A 267 -7.31 13.74 -16.41
N ALA A 268 -6.98 12.44 -16.35
CA ALA A 268 -6.70 11.65 -17.55
C ALA A 268 -7.98 11.27 -18.31
N PHE A 269 -8.97 10.70 -17.62
CA PHE A 269 -10.07 9.97 -18.25
C PHE A 269 -11.40 10.71 -18.28
N LYS A 270 -11.61 11.69 -17.39
CA LYS A 270 -12.78 12.58 -17.45
C LYS A 270 -12.48 13.87 -18.22
N PHE A 271 -11.30 14.46 -17.97
CA PHE A 271 -10.92 15.74 -18.59
C PHE A 271 -10.00 15.59 -19.81
N PHE A 272 -9.55 14.38 -20.12
CA PHE A 272 -8.67 14.07 -21.25
C PHE A 272 -7.36 14.89 -21.28
N ARG A 273 -6.87 15.29 -20.13
CA ARG A 273 -5.64 16.07 -19.94
C ARG A 273 -4.46 15.14 -19.63
N PHE A 274 -4.11 14.30 -20.61
CA PHE A 274 -3.10 13.23 -20.41
C PHE A 274 -1.72 13.75 -20.01
N GLY A 275 -1.30 14.93 -20.50
CA GLY A 275 -0.03 15.54 -20.10
C GLY A 275 0.01 15.88 -18.59
N ASP A 276 -1.03 16.57 -18.10
CA ASP A 276 -1.15 16.96 -16.71
C ASP A 276 -1.23 15.69 -15.79
N ALA A 277 -2.03 14.69 -16.19
CA ALA A 277 -2.13 13.41 -15.48
C ALA A 277 -0.78 12.67 -15.44
N SER A 278 -0.01 12.72 -16.54
CA SER A 278 1.33 12.14 -16.60
C SER A 278 2.32 12.83 -15.65
N VAL A 279 2.24 14.15 -15.49
CA VAL A 279 3.00 14.88 -14.46
C VAL A 279 2.64 14.34 -13.07
N MET A 280 1.35 14.22 -12.74
CA MET A 280 0.90 13.68 -11.45
C MET A 280 1.42 12.25 -11.24
N ALA A 281 1.36 11.39 -12.26
CA ALA A 281 1.87 10.02 -12.20
C ALA A 281 3.39 9.98 -11.91
N VAL A 282 4.18 10.84 -12.57
CA VAL A 282 5.62 10.94 -12.33
C VAL A 282 5.91 11.46 -10.92
N LEU A 283 5.18 12.47 -10.43
CA LEU A 283 5.34 12.98 -9.07
C LEU A 283 5.01 11.91 -8.02
N VAL A 284 3.91 11.16 -8.20
CA VAL A 284 3.54 10.02 -7.36
C VAL A 284 4.64 8.96 -7.35
N PHE A 285 5.13 8.57 -8.53
CA PHE A 285 6.19 7.57 -8.65
C PHE A 285 7.48 8.01 -7.92
N VAL A 286 7.94 9.25 -8.14
CA VAL A 286 9.14 9.78 -7.49
C VAL A 286 8.97 9.85 -5.98
N THR A 287 7.79 10.28 -5.51
CA THR A 287 7.48 10.36 -4.07
C THR A 287 7.51 8.98 -3.43
N LEU A 288 6.81 7.99 -4.02
CA LEU A 288 6.81 6.62 -3.49
C LEU A 288 8.20 5.99 -3.51
N MET A 289 8.97 6.20 -4.57
CA MET A 289 10.35 5.74 -4.67
C MET A 289 11.23 6.37 -3.58
N ALA A 290 11.16 7.68 -3.40
CA ALA A 290 11.93 8.40 -2.39
C ALA A 290 11.57 7.91 -0.98
N VAL A 291 10.29 7.82 -0.65
CA VAL A 291 9.84 7.35 0.67
C VAL A 291 10.27 5.90 0.92
N THR A 292 10.12 5.01 -0.06
CA THR A 292 10.55 3.61 0.05
C THR A 292 12.07 3.49 0.26
N LEU A 293 12.86 4.26 -0.49
CA LEU A 293 14.32 4.29 -0.33
C LEU A 293 14.75 4.84 1.04
N LEU A 294 14.08 5.89 1.51
CA LEU A 294 14.32 6.46 2.83
C LEU A 294 13.99 5.44 3.93
N GLN A 295 12.81 4.81 3.86
CA GLN A 295 12.42 3.76 4.81
C GLN A 295 13.45 2.62 4.81
N TRP A 296 13.84 2.13 3.64
CA TRP A 296 14.81 1.05 3.52
C TRP A 296 16.18 1.42 4.10
N ARG A 297 16.64 2.66 3.87
CA ARG A 297 17.93 3.15 4.40
C ARG A 297 17.92 3.31 5.91
N TYR A 298 16.85 3.88 6.48
CA TYR A 298 16.79 4.19 7.92
C TYR A 298 16.48 2.98 8.80
N PHE A 299 15.63 2.08 8.32
CA PHE A 299 15.12 0.97 9.13
C PHE A 299 15.89 -0.34 8.95
N ARG A 300 16.78 -0.45 7.96
CA ARG A 300 17.66 -1.60 7.75
C ARG A 300 18.80 -1.59 8.77
N LYS A 301 18.48 -1.66 10.06
CA LYS A 301 19.48 -1.94 11.07
C LYS A 301 19.69 -3.46 11.10
N PRO A 302 20.91 -3.97 10.86
CA PRO A 302 21.18 -5.41 11.04
C PRO A 302 20.95 -5.73 12.51
N ILE A 303 20.07 -6.67 12.80
CA ILE A 303 19.98 -7.26 14.12
C ILE A 303 21.30 -8.05 14.29
N LYS A 304 22.20 -7.56 15.12
CA LYS A 304 23.35 -8.35 15.55
C LYS A 304 22.82 -9.32 16.59
N TYR A 305 22.75 -10.59 16.22
CA TYR A 305 22.54 -11.70 17.14
C TYR A 305 23.77 -11.89 18.01
#